data_6537f69907375f12021372100028692a
#
_entry.id   6537f69907375f12021372100028692a
#
_cell.length_a   1.000
_cell.length_b   1.000
_cell.length_c   1.000
_cell.angle_alpha   90.00
_cell.angle_beta   90.00
_cell.angle_gamma   90.00
#
_symmetry.space_group_name_H-M   'P 1'
#
loop_
_entity.id
_entity.type
_entity.pdbx_description
1 polymer ?
#
loop_
_entity_poly.entity_id
_entity_poly.type
_entity_poly.pdbx_seq_one_letter_code
_entity_poly.pdbx_strand_id
1 'polypeptide(L)'
;MEKWISTLSDEELSFIKTFILCSGSLKKVAHHYNVSYPTIRTKTDQLIKKIKLFDSNSQKQGFKEKIMNLVIEDKISLTVAEKILSIREEEEAK
;
A
#
# COMPACT_ATOMS: atom_id res chain seq x y z
N MET A 1 -16.60 9.95 1.24
CA MET A 1 -15.91 8.67 1.49
C MET A 1 -14.45 8.81 1.11
N GLU A 2 -13.55 8.24 1.88
CA GLU A 2 -12.12 8.25 1.57
C GLU A 2 -11.87 7.60 0.20
N LYS A 3 -10.96 8.19 -0.56
CA LYS A 3 -10.65 7.74 -1.92
C LYS A 3 -10.20 6.28 -1.97
N TRP A 4 -9.38 5.86 -1.01
CA TRP A 4 -8.88 4.48 -0.98
C TRP A 4 -10.01 3.45 -0.80
N ILE A 5 -11.08 3.79 -0.07
CA ILE A 5 -12.22 2.88 0.13
C ILE A 5 -12.91 2.59 -1.20
N SER A 6 -13.09 3.63 -2.03
CA SER A 6 -13.78 3.48 -3.31
C SER A 6 -12.97 2.68 -4.35
N THR A 7 -11.67 2.49 -4.13
CA THR A 7 -10.82 1.69 -5.02
C THR A 7 -10.81 0.20 -4.66
N LEU A 8 -11.40 -0.18 -3.54
CA LEU A 8 -11.41 -1.56 -3.09
C LEU A 8 -12.54 -2.35 -3.75
N SER A 9 -12.24 -3.60 -4.11
CA SER A 9 -13.26 -4.52 -4.60
C SER A 9 -14.13 -5.01 -3.45
N ASP A 10 -15.27 -5.62 -3.78
CA ASP A 10 -16.15 -6.23 -2.78
C ASP A 10 -15.42 -7.31 -1.98
N GLU A 11 -14.56 -8.09 -2.63
CA GLU A 11 -13.74 -9.10 -1.95
C GLU A 11 -12.77 -8.46 -0.96
N GLU A 12 -12.15 -7.36 -1.34
CA GLU A 12 -11.22 -6.65 -0.47
C GLU A 12 -11.94 -6.05 0.74
N LEU A 13 -13.12 -5.49 0.54
CA LEU A 13 -13.95 -4.97 1.62
C LEU A 13 -14.39 -6.09 2.56
N SER A 14 -14.77 -7.25 2.02
CA SER A 14 -15.12 -8.43 2.82
C SER A 14 -13.93 -8.94 3.63
N PHE A 15 -12.73 -8.88 3.07
CA PHE A 15 -11.51 -9.26 3.77
C PHE A 15 -11.27 -8.33 4.98
N ILE A 16 -11.43 -7.02 4.79
CA ILE A 16 -11.27 -6.04 5.87
C ILE A 16 -12.30 -6.31 6.97
N LYS A 17 -13.54 -6.57 6.60
CA LYS A 17 -14.61 -6.90 7.55
C LYS A 17 -14.24 -8.14 8.36
N THR A 18 -13.80 -9.19 7.70
CA THR A 18 -13.38 -10.43 8.35
C THR A 18 -12.21 -10.18 9.31
N PHE A 19 -11.24 -9.39 8.89
CA PHE A 19 -10.09 -9.01 9.73
C PHE A 19 -10.55 -8.33 11.02
N ILE A 20 -11.47 -7.40 10.92
CA ILE A 20 -12.02 -6.70 12.09
C ILE A 20 -12.78 -7.69 12.99
N LEU A 21 -13.62 -8.54 12.41
CA LEU A 21 -14.38 -9.53 13.16
C LEU A 21 -13.49 -10.56 13.84
N CYS A 22 -12.31 -10.81 13.30
CA CYS A 22 -11.30 -11.68 13.90
C CYS A 22 -10.39 -10.94 14.89
N SER A 23 -10.76 -9.72 15.28
CA SER A 23 -10.00 -8.89 16.23
C SER A 23 -8.55 -8.65 15.78
N GLY A 24 -8.32 -8.57 14.49
CA GLY A 24 -6.99 -8.33 13.92
C GLY A 24 -6.07 -9.54 13.89
N SER A 25 -6.58 -10.72 14.15
CA SER A 25 -5.77 -11.95 14.13
C SER A 25 -5.69 -12.54 12.71
N LEU A 26 -4.53 -12.42 12.06
CA LEU A 26 -4.33 -13.01 10.74
C LEU A 26 -4.41 -14.54 10.77
N LYS A 27 -4.04 -15.16 11.88
CA LYS A 27 -4.19 -16.61 12.04
C LYS A 27 -5.66 -17.02 11.96
N LYS A 28 -6.54 -16.28 12.63
CA LYS A 28 -7.98 -16.54 12.58
C LYS A 28 -8.55 -16.24 11.19
N VAL A 29 -8.07 -15.21 10.52
CA VAL A 29 -8.48 -14.87 9.16
C VAL A 29 -8.08 -16.00 8.20
N ALA A 30 -6.85 -16.51 8.31
CA ALA A 30 -6.39 -17.64 7.50
C ALA A 30 -7.28 -18.86 7.69
N HIS A 31 -7.64 -19.15 8.93
CA HIS A 31 -8.54 -20.25 9.25
C HIS A 31 -9.93 -20.03 8.64
N HIS A 32 -10.45 -18.83 8.72
CA HIS A 32 -11.75 -18.46 8.15
C HIS A 32 -11.79 -18.73 6.63
N TYR A 33 -10.72 -18.36 5.92
CA TYR A 33 -10.64 -18.57 4.46
C TYR A 33 -10.09 -19.95 4.08
N ASN A 34 -9.73 -20.77 5.06
CA ASN A 34 -9.17 -22.11 4.85
C ASN A 34 -7.91 -22.07 3.97
N VAL A 35 -7.01 -21.15 4.28
CA VAL A 35 -5.72 -20.98 3.60
C VAL A 35 -4.59 -20.91 4.63
N SER A 36 -3.34 -20.98 4.15
CA SER A 36 -2.18 -20.89 5.03
C SER A 36 -1.96 -19.47 5.54
N TYR A 37 -1.26 -19.35 6.68
CA TYR A 37 -0.88 -18.05 7.22
C TYR A 37 -0.05 -17.22 6.22
N PRO A 38 1.00 -17.78 5.56
CA PRO A 38 1.76 -17.01 4.56
C PRO A 38 0.89 -16.46 3.43
N THR A 39 -0.13 -17.19 3.00
CA THR A 39 -1.06 -16.74 1.96
C THR A 39 -1.83 -15.51 2.43
N ILE A 40 -2.38 -15.56 3.65
CA ILE A 40 -3.11 -14.43 4.21
C ILE A 40 -2.18 -13.25 4.46
N ARG A 41 -0.96 -13.49 4.90
CA ARG A 41 0.03 -12.43 5.12
C ARG A 41 0.35 -11.69 3.82
N THR A 42 0.56 -12.44 2.74
CA THR A 42 0.80 -11.85 1.42
C THR A 42 -0.38 -11.00 0.97
N LYS A 43 -1.60 -11.52 1.12
CA LYS A 43 -2.81 -10.80 0.74
C LYS A 43 -2.97 -9.52 1.56
N THR A 44 -2.70 -9.58 2.86
CA THR A 44 -2.75 -8.42 3.76
C THR A 44 -1.73 -7.36 3.34
N ASP A 45 -0.50 -7.77 3.03
CA ASP A 45 0.55 -6.86 2.60
C ASP A 45 0.20 -6.17 1.29
N GLN A 46 -0.40 -6.89 0.34
CA GLN A 46 -0.87 -6.32 -0.93
C GLN A 46 -1.97 -5.28 -0.69
N LEU A 47 -2.88 -5.57 0.21
CA LEU A 47 -3.96 -4.65 0.54
C LEU A 47 -3.44 -3.39 1.24
N ILE A 48 -2.47 -3.53 2.14
CA ILE A 48 -1.81 -2.40 2.78
C ILE A 48 -1.17 -1.48 1.74
N LYS A 49 -0.45 -2.05 0.77
CA LYS A 49 0.17 -1.29 -0.32
C LYS A 49 -0.87 -0.54 -1.14
N LYS A 50 -1.99 -1.18 -1.44
CA LYS A 50 -3.07 -0.56 -2.21
C LYS A 50 -3.69 0.61 -1.45
N ILE A 51 -3.96 0.44 -0.16
CA ILE A 51 -4.51 1.50 0.67
C ILE A 51 -3.55 2.70 0.72
N LYS A 52 -2.27 2.45 0.95
CA LYS A 52 -1.26 3.52 0.98
C LYS A 52 -1.17 4.27 -0.34
N LEU A 53 -1.31 3.54 -1.45
CA LEU A 53 -1.24 4.14 -2.78
C LEU A 53 -2.38 5.13 -3.04
N PHE A 54 -3.58 4.80 -2.59
CA PHE A 54 -4.78 5.60 -2.88
C PHE A 54 -5.24 6.49 -1.73
N ASP A 55 -4.60 6.40 -0.57
CA ASP A 55 -4.90 7.27 0.56
C ASP A 55 -4.36 8.67 0.27
N SER A 56 -5.26 9.65 0.24
CA SER A 56 -4.90 11.03 -0.09
C SER A 56 -3.87 11.64 0.86
N ASN A 57 -3.85 11.19 2.10
CA ASN A 57 -2.92 11.69 3.11
C ASN A 57 -1.51 11.13 2.97
N SER A 58 -1.33 10.06 2.20
CA SER A 58 -0.03 9.39 2.03
C SER A 58 0.47 9.35 0.59
N GLN A 59 -0.23 10.00 -0.36
CA GLN A 59 0.15 10.01 -1.78
C GLN A 59 1.57 10.51 -2.00
N LYS A 60 1.96 11.59 -1.32
CA LYS A 60 3.31 12.16 -1.42
C LYS A 60 4.37 11.18 -0.95
N GLN A 61 4.12 10.51 0.15
CA GLN A 61 5.01 9.49 0.70
C GLN A 61 5.09 8.28 -0.21
N GLY A 62 3.96 7.87 -0.78
CA GLY A 62 3.91 6.74 -1.72
C GLY A 62 4.76 6.98 -2.96
N PHE A 63 4.73 8.21 -3.51
CA PHE A 63 5.58 8.59 -4.64
C PHE A 63 7.06 8.47 -4.28
N LYS A 64 7.45 9.00 -3.12
CA LYS A 64 8.82 8.93 -2.63
C LYS A 64 9.29 7.49 -2.48
N GLU A 65 8.46 6.63 -1.88
CA GLU A 65 8.76 5.21 -1.72
C GLU A 65 8.97 4.51 -3.06
N LYS A 66 8.14 4.79 -4.06
CA LYS A 66 8.27 4.22 -5.39
C LYS A 66 9.58 4.62 -6.06
N ILE A 67 9.97 5.89 -5.95
CA ILE A 67 11.22 6.38 -6.51
C ILE A 67 12.40 5.71 -5.82
N MET A 68 12.38 5.59 -4.49
CA MET A 68 13.46 4.95 -3.74
C MET A 68 13.54 3.45 -4.05
N ASN A 69 12.42 2.79 -4.28
CA ASN A 69 12.41 1.38 -4.70
C ASN A 69 13.08 1.19 -6.05
N LEU A 70 12.92 2.13 -6.98
CA LEU A 70 13.62 2.09 -8.26
C LEU A 70 15.13 2.17 -8.09
N VAL A 71 15.60 2.97 -7.13
CA VAL A 71 17.02 3.04 -6.78
C VAL A 71 17.51 1.70 -6.25
N ILE A 72 16.78 1.08 -5.33
CA ILE A 72 17.12 -0.21 -4.73
C ILE A 72 17.20 -1.30 -5.81
N GLU A 73 16.33 -1.24 -6.82
CA GLU A 73 16.30 -2.19 -7.92
C GLU A 73 17.32 -1.86 -9.03
N ASP A 74 18.16 -0.86 -8.85
CA ASP A 74 19.16 -0.39 -9.82
C ASP A 74 18.56 0.11 -11.14
N LYS A 75 17.31 0.51 -11.14
CA LYS A 75 16.64 1.04 -12.33
C LYS A 75 16.94 2.52 -12.58
N ILE A 76 17.21 3.26 -11.50
CA ILE A 76 17.65 4.66 -11.57
C ILE A 76 18.73 4.90 -10.53
N SER A 77 19.58 5.92 -10.76
CA SER A 77 20.58 6.31 -9.77
C SER A 77 19.96 7.12 -8.64
N LEU A 78 20.63 7.14 -7.49
CA LEU A 78 20.20 7.98 -6.37
C LEU A 78 20.14 9.46 -6.76
N THR A 79 21.12 9.93 -7.55
CA THR A 79 21.17 11.31 -8.03
C THR A 79 19.91 11.66 -8.86
N VAL A 80 19.50 10.76 -9.76
CA VAL A 80 18.30 10.95 -10.58
C VAL A 80 17.06 10.95 -9.68
N ALA A 81 16.97 10.04 -8.70
CA ALA A 81 15.85 9.97 -7.78
C ALA A 81 15.71 11.28 -6.98
N GLU A 82 16.82 11.80 -6.46
CA GLU A 82 16.82 13.06 -5.72
C GLU A 82 16.34 14.22 -6.59
N LYS A 83 16.77 14.25 -7.84
CA LYS A 83 16.35 15.28 -8.78
C LYS A 83 14.85 15.22 -9.07
N ILE A 84 14.31 14.04 -9.27
CA ILE A 84 12.87 13.84 -9.50
C ILE A 84 12.07 14.32 -8.29
N LEU A 85 12.48 13.96 -7.09
CA LEU A 85 11.81 14.36 -5.86
C LEU A 85 11.89 15.88 -5.65
N SER A 86 13.02 16.50 -5.97
CA SER A 86 13.18 17.96 -5.89
C SER A 86 12.23 18.68 -6.83
N ILE A 87 12.10 18.22 -8.06
CA ILE A 87 11.20 18.82 -9.05
C ILE A 87 9.76 18.77 -8.55
N ARG A 88 9.35 17.64 -7.99
CA ARG A 88 7.99 17.48 -7.45
C ARG A 88 7.74 18.42 -6.27
N GLU A 89 8.71 18.57 -5.38
CA GLU A 89 8.60 19.47 -4.24
C GLU A 89 8.47 20.93 -4.69
N GLU A 90 9.22 21.35 -5.70
CA GLU A 90 9.12 22.69 -6.29
C GLU A 90 7.73 22.94 -6.86
N GLU A 91 7.17 21.98 -7.57
CA GLU A 91 5.81 22.08 -8.12
C GLU A 91 4.77 22.21 -7.02
N GLU A 92 4.89 21.45 -5.94
CA GLU A 92 3.96 21.49 -4.82
C GLU A 92 4.06 22.80 -4.03
N ALA A 93 5.23 23.42 -4.01
CA ALA A 93 5.45 24.69 -3.32
C ALA A 93 4.86 25.91 -4.04
N LYS A 94 4.49 25.74 -5.30
CA LYS A 94 3.83 26.77 -6.08
C LYS A 94 2.31 26.69 -5.95
#